data_90b0a13fe7653c0d0520e0374e2216a8
#
_entry.id   90b0a13fe7653c0d0520e0374e2216a8
#
_cell.length_a   1.000
_cell.length_b   1.000
_cell.length_c   1.000
_cell.angle_alpha   90.00
_cell.angle_beta   90.00
_cell.angle_gamma   90.00
#
_symmetry.space_group_name_H-M   'P 1'
#
loop_
_entity.id
_entity.type
_entity.pdbx_description
1 polymer ?
#
loop_
_entity_poly.entity_id
_entity_poly.type
_entity_poly.pdbx_seq_one_letter_code
_entity_poly.pdbx_strand_id
1 'polypeptide(L)'
;MHKTGLHFLSSMLKYYSEMIIMSERVEKAVELFKSGFNCSQSVFAAYADLFGMDTDTALRVSAGLGGGVGRSREVCGAVSAAAMLVGMKYGATDGEDSEAKKRTYAVVQQIIAEFRQTNPSIVCRELLGLPEAVNTDPQPEARTEHYYKKRPCTALVADSARAVEKILFKETL
;
A
#
# COMPACT_ATOMS: atom_id res chain seq x y z
N MET A 1 -38.62 -19.68 -17.15
CA MET A 1 -38.17 -18.68 -16.14
C MET A 1 -37.21 -19.32 -15.17
N HIS A 2 -35.87 -19.34 -15.39
CA HIS A 2 -34.87 -19.76 -14.37
C HIS A 2 -33.40 -19.39 -14.74
N LYS A 3 -33.18 -18.24 -15.43
CA LYS A 3 -31.82 -17.77 -15.73
C LYS A 3 -31.26 -16.72 -14.77
N THR A 4 -32.09 -16.10 -13.93
CA THR A 4 -31.70 -14.99 -13.03
C THR A 4 -30.99 -15.45 -11.75
N GLY A 5 -31.31 -16.63 -11.22
CA GLY A 5 -30.71 -17.14 -9.98
C GLY A 5 -29.24 -17.59 -10.12
N LEU A 6 -28.90 -18.17 -11.26
CA LEU A 6 -27.53 -18.68 -11.50
C LEU A 6 -26.51 -17.54 -11.69
N HIS A 7 -26.95 -16.45 -12.34
CA HIS A 7 -26.11 -15.25 -12.49
C HIS A 7 -25.87 -14.54 -11.16
N PHE A 8 -26.89 -14.48 -10.31
CA PHE A 8 -26.77 -13.86 -8.99
C PHE A 8 -25.83 -14.65 -8.06
N LEU A 9 -25.97 -15.99 -8.04
CA LEU A 9 -25.08 -16.87 -7.27
C LEU A 9 -23.63 -16.81 -7.77
N SER A 10 -23.42 -16.78 -9.08
CA SER A 10 -22.07 -16.64 -9.67
C SER A 10 -21.42 -15.31 -9.33
N SER A 11 -22.20 -14.21 -9.36
CA SER A 11 -21.68 -12.89 -8.97
C SER A 11 -21.39 -12.80 -7.47
N MET A 12 -22.21 -13.41 -6.62
CA MET A 12 -21.97 -13.48 -5.18
C MET A 12 -20.73 -14.32 -4.84
N LEU A 13 -20.56 -15.47 -5.48
CA LEU A 13 -19.37 -16.32 -5.28
C LEU A 13 -18.10 -15.60 -5.74
N LYS A 14 -18.17 -14.90 -6.88
CA LYS A 14 -17.07 -14.07 -7.37
C LYS A 14 -16.75 -12.94 -6.39
N TYR A 15 -17.76 -12.23 -5.89
CA TYR A 15 -17.62 -11.18 -4.88
C TYR A 15 -16.94 -11.70 -3.60
N TYR A 16 -17.38 -12.86 -3.06
CA TYR A 16 -16.78 -13.46 -1.87
C TYR A 16 -15.36 -13.93 -2.13
N SER A 17 -15.06 -14.52 -3.29
CA SER A 17 -13.71 -14.95 -3.64
C SER A 17 -12.74 -13.76 -3.80
N GLU A 18 -13.17 -12.68 -4.42
CA GLU A 18 -12.39 -11.44 -4.57
C GLU A 18 -12.18 -10.74 -3.22
N MET A 19 -13.20 -10.69 -2.36
CA MET A 19 -13.09 -10.15 -1.00
C MET A 19 -12.12 -10.95 -0.11
N ILE A 20 -12.11 -12.29 -0.22
CA ILE A 20 -11.17 -13.14 0.50
C ILE A 20 -9.74 -12.91 -0.01
N ILE A 21 -9.53 -12.89 -1.34
CA ILE A 21 -8.21 -12.65 -1.94
C ILE A 21 -7.66 -11.27 -1.52
N MET A 22 -8.52 -10.25 -1.42
CA MET A 22 -8.10 -8.92 -1.02
C MET A 22 -7.71 -8.86 0.47
N SER A 23 -8.44 -9.56 1.33
CA SER A 23 -8.06 -9.71 2.75
C SER A 23 -6.72 -10.43 2.91
N GLU A 24 -6.45 -11.47 2.12
CA GLU A 24 -5.18 -12.19 2.10
C GLU A 24 -4.00 -11.27 1.70
N ARG A 25 -4.20 -10.29 0.83
CA ARG A 25 -3.14 -9.34 0.44
C ARG A 25 -2.81 -8.34 1.54
N VAL A 26 -3.78 -7.91 2.31
CA VAL A 26 -3.54 -7.11 3.51
C VAL A 26 -2.72 -7.92 4.53
N GLU A 27 -3.09 -9.19 4.75
CA GLU A 27 -2.34 -10.10 5.61
C GLU A 27 -0.92 -10.32 5.09
N LYS A 28 -0.74 -10.59 3.78
CA LYS A 28 0.57 -10.71 3.13
C LYS A 28 1.45 -9.47 3.34
N ALA A 29 0.88 -8.26 3.22
CA ALA A 29 1.63 -7.03 3.49
C ALA A 29 2.10 -6.95 4.94
N VAL A 30 1.24 -7.30 5.90
CA VAL A 30 1.56 -7.35 7.33
C VAL A 30 2.62 -8.41 7.63
N GLU A 31 2.52 -9.59 7.04
CA GLU A 31 3.49 -10.66 7.20
C GLU A 31 4.86 -10.29 6.65
N LEU A 32 4.94 -9.70 5.45
CA LEU A 32 6.18 -9.17 4.90
C LEU A 32 6.81 -8.13 5.83
N PHE A 33 6.01 -7.24 6.42
CA PHE A 33 6.52 -6.27 7.39
C PHE A 33 7.08 -6.95 8.64
N LYS A 34 6.38 -7.94 9.18
CA LYS A 34 6.83 -8.72 10.36
C LYS A 34 8.04 -9.60 10.06
N SER A 35 8.24 -10.04 8.82
CA SER A 35 9.42 -10.79 8.40
C SER A 35 10.66 -9.93 8.13
N GLY A 36 10.59 -8.60 8.41
CA GLY A 36 11.75 -7.71 8.38
C GLY A 36 11.82 -6.74 7.19
N PHE A 37 10.94 -6.86 6.19
CA PHE A 37 10.86 -5.89 5.10
C PHE A 37 10.38 -4.53 5.61
N ASN A 38 10.74 -3.44 4.92
CA ASN A 38 10.25 -2.13 5.30
C ASN A 38 8.80 -1.89 4.84
N CYS A 39 8.18 -0.81 5.33
CA CYS A 39 6.77 -0.51 5.06
C CYS A 39 6.43 -0.38 3.56
N SER A 40 7.35 0.17 2.75
CA SER A 40 7.16 0.28 1.31
C SER A 40 7.26 -1.07 0.61
N GLN A 41 8.30 -1.85 0.91
CA GLN A 41 8.45 -3.19 0.38
C GLN A 41 7.23 -4.07 0.68
N SER A 42 6.74 -3.99 1.90
CA SER A 42 5.63 -4.82 2.38
C SER A 42 4.33 -4.55 1.62
N VAL A 43 3.97 -3.27 1.45
CA VAL A 43 2.76 -2.92 0.71
C VAL A 43 2.93 -3.17 -0.78
N PHE A 44 4.05 -2.74 -1.40
CA PHE A 44 4.22 -2.87 -2.83
C PHE A 44 4.28 -4.32 -3.30
N ALA A 45 5.10 -5.16 -2.64
CA ALA A 45 5.27 -6.56 -3.01
C ALA A 45 4.01 -7.42 -2.76
N ALA A 46 3.09 -6.98 -1.89
CA ALA A 46 1.83 -7.68 -1.67
C ALA A 46 0.90 -7.64 -2.90
N TYR A 47 1.07 -6.67 -3.80
CA TYR A 47 0.22 -6.44 -4.97
C TYR A 47 0.95 -6.49 -6.32
N ALA A 48 2.27 -6.54 -6.33
CA ALA A 48 3.07 -6.38 -7.54
C ALA A 48 2.83 -7.47 -8.59
N ASP A 49 2.49 -8.68 -8.15
CA ASP A 49 2.13 -9.81 -9.01
C ASP A 49 0.88 -9.55 -9.86
N LEU A 50 -0.05 -8.72 -9.39
CA LEU A 50 -1.23 -8.28 -10.18
C LEU A 50 -0.85 -7.46 -11.43
N PHE A 51 0.38 -6.96 -11.46
CA PHE A 51 0.96 -6.21 -12.57
C PHE A 51 2.06 -7.00 -13.30
N GLY A 52 2.16 -8.30 -13.06
CA GLY A 52 3.14 -9.18 -13.69
C GLY A 52 4.58 -8.99 -13.20
N MET A 53 4.78 -8.31 -12.05
CA MET A 53 6.10 -8.10 -11.47
C MET A 53 6.42 -9.22 -10.46
N ASP A 54 7.61 -9.81 -10.57
CA ASP A 54 8.08 -10.80 -9.61
C ASP A 54 8.40 -10.17 -8.25
N THR A 55 8.39 -11.00 -7.21
CA THR A 55 8.56 -10.55 -5.82
C THR A 55 9.92 -9.89 -5.58
N ASP A 56 11.00 -10.44 -6.13
CA ASP A 56 12.35 -9.91 -5.92
C ASP A 56 12.50 -8.52 -6.53
N THR A 57 12.00 -8.31 -7.74
CA THR A 57 11.96 -7.00 -8.40
C THR A 57 11.10 -6.03 -7.59
N ALA A 58 9.92 -6.45 -7.14
CA ALA A 58 9.03 -5.62 -6.34
C ALA A 58 9.70 -5.15 -5.02
N LEU A 59 10.38 -6.06 -4.33
CA LEU A 59 11.12 -5.75 -3.11
C LEU A 59 12.28 -4.78 -3.36
N ARG A 60 13.01 -4.94 -4.47
CA ARG A 60 14.15 -4.06 -4.81
C ARG A 60 13.70 -2.65 -5.18
N VAL A 61 12.71 -2.49 -6.06
CA VAL A 61 12.28 -1.16 -6.54
C VAL A 61 11.63 -0.33 -5.44
N SER A 62 11.04 -0.96 -4.43
CA SER A 62 10.40 -0.28 -3.31
C SER A 62 11.30 -0.09 -2.08
N ALA A 63 12.49 -0.71 -2.05
CA ALA A 63 13.36 -0.72 -0.87
C ALA A 63 13.75 0.67 -0.38
N GLY A 64 14.08 1.59 -1.30
CA GLY A 64 14.54 2.94 -0.97
C GLY A 64 13.48 3.84 -0.33
N LEU A 65 12.19 3.50 -0.45
CA LEU A 65 11.09 4.33 0.07
C LEU A 65 10.77 4.06 1.54
N GLY A 66 11.38 3.05 2.16
CA GLY A 66 11.19 2.72 3.56
C GLY A 66 11.63 3.85 4.50
N GLY A 67 11.02 3.91 5.70
CA GLY A 67 11.35 4.92 6.70
C GLY A 67 11.03 6.36 6.28
N GLY A 68 10.07 6.53 5.39
CA GLY A 68 9.72 7.81 4.80
C GLY A 68 10.82 8.33 3.89
N VAL A 69 11.06 7.62 2.80
CA VAL A 69 12.13 7.75 1.81
C VAL A 69 13.51 7.69 2.49
N GLY A 70 14.05 6.46 2.51
CA GLY A 70 15.42 6.20 3.00
C GLY A 70 15.73 6.72 4.41
N ARG A 71 14.75 6.70 5.34
CA ARG A 71 14.83 7.19 6.72
C ARG A 71 14.85 8.73 6.90
N SER A 72 14.56 9.50 5.86
CA SER A 72 14.38 10.96 5.97
C SER A 72 13.15 11.37 6.79
N ARG A 73 12.26 10.41 7.12
CA ARG A 73 11.06 10.63 7.95
C ARG A 73 10.00 11.55 7.32
N GLU A 74 10.06 11.69 6.00
CA GLU A 74 9.08 12.42 5.19
C GLU A 74 7.86 11.55 4.88
N VAL A 75 7.44 11.40 3.63
CA VAL A 75 6.24 10.63 3.29
C VAL A 75 6.34 9.17 3.73
N CYS A 76 5.32 8.66 4.40
CA CYS A 76 5.27 7.27 4.89
C CYS A 76 5.47 6.28 3.73
N GLY A 77 6.42 5.33 3.89
CA GLY A 77 6.73 4.36 2.85
C GLY A 77 5.56 3.46 2.44
N ALA A 78 4.62 3.19 3.34
CA ALA A 78 3.40 2.46 3.01
C ALA A 78 2.50 3.26 2.05
N VAL A 79 2.38 4.58 2.27
CA VAL A 79 1.65 5.49 1.38
C VAL A 79 2.39 5.66 0.05
N SER A 80 3.73 5.78 0.08
CA SER A 80 4.54 5.83 -1.15
C SER A 80 4.36 4.59 -2.01
N ALA A 81 4.32 3.40 -1.39
CA ALA A 81 4.07 2.14 -2.10
C ALA A 81 2.67 2.10 -2.73
N ALA A 82 1.65 2.58 -2.02
CA ALA A 82 0.31 2.68 -2.57
C ALA A 82 0.28 3.61 -3.79
N ALA A 83 0.98 4.74 -3.75
CA ALA A 83 1.12 5.63 -4.90
C ALA A 83 1.86 4.97 -6.09
N MET A 84 2.88 4.12 -5.83
CA MET A 84 3.52 3.33 -6.88
C MET A 84 2.54 2.35 -7.54
N LEU A 85 1.68 1.67 -6.78
CA LEU A 85 0.65 0.76 -7.31
C LEU A 85 -0.38 1.52 -8.17
N VAL A 86 -0.73 2.75 -7.80
CA VAL A 86 -1.54 3.63 -8.66
C VAL A 86 -0.83 3.91 -9.97
N GLY A 87 0.47 4.21 -9.92
CA GLY A 87 1.30 4.41 -11.10
C GLY A 87 1.35 3.17 -12.01
N MET A 88 1.46 1.97 -11.43
CA MET A 88 1.40 0.70 -12.18
C MET A 88 0.07 0.52 -12.92
N LYS A 89 -1.04 0.98 -12.37
CA LYS A 89 -2.38 0.83 -12.96
C LYS A 89 -2.74 1.94 -13.96
N TYR A 90 -2.35 3.19 -13.69
CA TYR A 90 -2.85 4.37 -14.39
C TYR A 90 -1.76 5.31 -14.91
N GLY A 91 -0.49 4.99 -14.63
CA GLY A 91 0.63 5.86 -14.99
C GLY A 91 0.75 6.06 -16.49
N ALA A 92 0.97 7.32 -16.91
CA ALA A 92 1.25 7.65 -18.29
C ALA A 92 2.63 7.12 -18.70
N THR A 93 2.70 6.51 -19.87
CA THR A 93 3.96 6.14 -20.54
C THR A 93 4.33 7.13 -21.66
N ASP A 94 3.40 8.04 -21.99
CA ASP A 94 3.61 9.19 -22.86
C ASP A 94 3.65 10.46 -22.02
N GLY A 95 4.69 11.29 -22.20
CA GLY A 95 4.85 12.55 -21.51
C GLY A 95 3.79 13.60 -21.85
N GLU A 96 3.10 13.48 -22.98
CA GLU A 96 2.01 14.37 -23.41
C GLU A 96 0.62 13.94 -22.88
N ASP A 97 0.47 12.74 -22.33
CA ASP A 97 -0.81 12.25 -21.81
C ASP A 97 -1.19 12.92 -20.47
N SER A 98 -1.77 14.09 -20.58
CA SER A 98 -2.23 14.88 -19.43
C SER A 98 -3.40 14.25 -18.70
N GLU A 99 -4.27 13.50 -19.39
CA GLU A 99 -5.43 12.85 -18.76
C GLU A 99 -5.00 11.65 -17.89
N ALA A 100 -4.04 10.84 -18.34
CA ALA A 100 -3.48 9.79 -17.51
C ALA A 100 -2.74 10.36 -16.29
N LYS A 101 -1.99 11.45 -16.42
CA LYS A 101 -1.37 12.16 -15.29
C LYS A 101 -2.41 12.65 -14.29
N LYS A 102 -3.46 13.33 -14.77
CA LYS A 102 -4.57 13.82 -13.93
C LYS A 102 -5.26 12.68 -13.20
N ARG A 103 -5.57 11.58 -13.90
CA ARG A 103 -6.18 10.38 -13.31
C ARG A 103 -5.29 9.78 -12.22
N THR A 104 -4.00 9.61 -12.50
CA THR A 104 -3.03 9.08 -11.53
C THR A 104 -3.02 9.92 -10.25
N TYR A 105 -2.91 11.25 -10.36
CA TYR A 105 -2.89 12.12 -9.19
C TYR A 105 -4.22 12.09 -8.41
N ALA A 106 -5.35 12.08 -9.12
CA ALA A 106 -6.65 12.00 -8.47
C ALA A 106 -6.81 10.70 -7.65
N VAL A 107 -6.37 9.54 -8.18
CA VAL A 107 -6.45 8.27 -7.47
C VAL A 107 -5.47 8.21 -6.29
N VAL A 108 -4.26 8.76 -6.43
CA VAL A 108 -3.33 8.90 -5.29
C VAL A 108 -3.95 9.73 -4.17
N GLN A 109 -4.61 10.85 -4.51
CA GLN A 109 -5.30 11.69 -3.52
C GLN A 109 -6.45 10.94 -2.83
N GLN A 110 -7.19 10.09 -3.54
CA GLN A 110 -8.23 9.26 -2.94
C GLN A 110 -7.64 8.25 -1.94
N ILE A 111 -6.53 7.59 -2.27
CA ILE A 111 -5.83 6.69 -1.34
C ILE A 111 -5.34 7.43 -0.10
N ILE A 112 -4.76 8.62 -0.27
CA ILE A 112 -4.32 9.46 0.85
C ILE A 112 -5.52 9.86 1.73
N ALA A 113 -6.65 10.23 1.14
CA ALA A 113 -7.86 10.58 1.87
C ALA A 113 -8.41 9.39 2.65
N GLU A 114 -8.42 8.18 2.06
CA GLU A 114 -8.84 6.96 2.74
C GLU A 114 -7.89 6.60 3.89
N PHE A 115 -6.59 6.64 3.68
CA PHE A 115 -5.60 6.40 4.72
C PHE A 115 -5.73 7.38 5.90
N ARG A 116 -6.05 8.64 5.62
CA ARG A 116 -6.27 9.69 6.63
C ARG A 116 -7.54 9.53 7.45
N GLN A 117 -8.45 8.64 7.09
CA GLN A 117 -9.64 8.36 7.93
C GLN A 117 -9.26 7.72 9.27
N THR A 118 -8.17 6.96 9.31
CA THR A 118 -7.67 6.27 10.51
C THR A 118 -6.33 6.81 11.01
N ASN A 119 -5.66 7.66 10.22
CA ASN A 119 -4.32 8.15 10.51
C ASN A 119 -4.26 9.68 10.39
N PRO A 120 -3.66 10.41 11.36
CA PRO A 120 -3.70 11.88 11.41
C PRO A 120 -2.84 12.54 10.31
N SER A 121 -1.91 11.81 9.70
CA SER A 121 -0.95 12.34 8.75
C SER A 121 -0.51 11.28 7.72
N ILE A 122 0.24 11.70 6.70
CA ILE A 122 1.00 10.80 5.81
C ILE A 122 2.52 10.95 6.03
N VAL A 123 2.93 11.83 6.93
CA VAL A 123 4.34 12.11 7.21
C VAL A 123 4.87 11.14 8.25
N CYS A 124 5.95 10.44 7.91
CA CYS A 124 6.51 9.35 8.72
C CYS A 124 6.87 9.82 10.15
N ARG A 125 7.52 11.00 10.30
CA ARG A 125 7.87 11.52 11.63
C ARG A 125 6.64 11.80 12.48
N GLU A 126 5.58 12.33 11.91
CA GLU A 126 4.33 12.66 12.61
C GLU A 126 3.60 11.38 13.04
N LEU A 127 3.49 10.40 12.14
CA LEU A 127 2.91 9.09 12.43
C LEU A 127 3.66 8.32 13.52
N LEU A 128 4.96 8.58 13.67
CA LEU A 128 5.79 7.97 14.70
C LEU A 128 5.89 8.80 15.99
N GLY A 129 5.27 9.99 16.04
CA GLY A 129 5.39 10.91 17.17
C GLY A 129 6.83 11.39 17.41
N LEU A 130 7.62 11.53 16.35
CA LEU A 130 9.01 11.97 16.45
C LEU A 130 9.08 13.52 16.44
N PRO A 131 10.10 14.13 17.10
CA PRO A 131 10.32 15.58 17.03
C PRO A 131 10.65 16.03 15.61
N GLU A 132 10.58 17.34 15.36
CA GLU A 132 10.88 17.92 14.04
C GLU A 132 12.32 17.65 13.60
N ALA A 133 13.28 17.79 14.53
CA ALA A 133 14.67 17.40 14.31
C ALA A 133 14.84 15.90 14.58
N VAL A 134 14.81 15.08 13.52
CA VAL A 134 14.96 13.62 13.62
C VAL A 134 16.36 13.15 13.28
N ASN A 135 16.77 12.10 13.95
CA ASN A 135 17.96 11.35 13.52
C ASN A 135 17.67 10.58 12.23
N THR A 136 18.38 10.93 11.17
CA THR A 136 18.31 10.32 9.84
C THR A 136 19.42 9.30 9.58
N ASP A 137 20.14 8.86 10.62
CA ASP A 137 21.15 7.80 10.51
C ASP A 137 20.60 6.64 9.67
N PRO A 138 21.31 6.20 8.61
CA PRO A 138 20.84 5.15 7.72
C PRO A 138 20.71 3.78 8.38
N GLN A 139 21.34 3.56 9.56
CA GLN A 139 21.26 2.29 10.27
C GLN A 139 19.82 1.92 10.63
N PRO A 140 19.26 0.81 10.11
CA PRO A 140 17.91 0.37 10.47
C PRO A 140 17.87 -0.10 11.93
N GLU A 141 16.75 0.16 12.60
CA GLU A 141 16.52 -0.41 13.92
C GLU A 141 16.29 -1.91 13.86
N ALA A 142 16.80 -2.63 14.86
CA ALA A 142 16.58 -4.07 15.00
C ALA A 142 15.08 -4.40 15.13
N ARG A 143 14.62 -5.42 14.42
CA ARG A 143 13.23 -5.88 14.39
C ARG A 143 12.93 -6.78 15.59
N THR A 144 12.86 -6.18 16.77
CA THR A 144 12.54 -6.86 18.03
C THR A 144 11.04 -6.79 18.33
N GLU A 145 10.58 -7.59 19.29
CA GLU A 145 9.21 -7.51 19.79
C GLU A 145 8.88 -6.08 20.32
N HIS A 146 9.85 -5.45 20.99
CA HIS A 146 9.73 -4.07 21.45
C HIS A 146 9.54 -3.08 20.30
N TYR A 147 10.27 -3.25 19.18
CA TYR A 147 10.10 -2.43 17.97
C TYR A 147 8.65 -2.45 17.47
N TYR A 148 8.06 -3.64 17.35
CA TYR A 148 6.69 -3.78 16.83
C TYR A 148 5.63 -3.29 17.83
N LYS A 149 5.87 -3.39 19.14
CA LYS A 149 4.97 -2.84 20.18
C LYS A 149 5.00 -1.32 20.22
N LYS A 150 6.18 -0.72 20.03
CA LYS A 150 6.37 0.73 20.13
C LYS A 150 5.90 1.49 18.89
N ARG A 151 5.98 0.89 17.70
CA ARG A 151 5.73 1.57 16.43
C ARG A 151 4.38 1.21 15.84
N PRO A 152 3.61 2.20 15.32
CA PRO A 152 2.32 1.93 14.66
C PRO A 152 2.48 1.33 13.25
N CYS A 153 3.71 1.12 12.77
CA CYS A 153 4.00 0.79 11.37
C CYS A 153 3.27 -0.46 10.86
N THR A 154 3.02 -1.47 11.71
CA THR A 154 2.23 -2.64 11.32
C THR A 154 0.80 -2.27 10.94
N ALA A 155 0.16 -1.41 11.74
CA ALA A 155 -1.18 -0.89 11.45
C ALA A 155 -1.16 0.02 10.20
N LEU A 156 -0.16 0.90 10.06
CA LEU A 156 -0.01 1.77 8.89
C LEU A 156 0.16 0.99 7.57
N VAL A 157 0.87 -0.14 7.60
CA VAL A 157 0.99 -1.07 6.47
C VAL A 157 -0.38 -1.68 6.12
N ALA A 158 -1.11 -2.16 7.13
CA ALA A 158 -2.44 -2.73 6.92
C ALA A 158 -3.44 -1.68 6.39
N ASP A 159 -3.43 -0.47 6.94
CA ASP A 159 -4.34 0.61 6.51
C ASP A 159 -4.04 1.07 5.08
N SER A 160 -2.76 1.16 4.72
CA SER A 160 -2.36 1.49 3.35
C SER A 160 -2.77 0.38 2.37
N ALA A 161 -2.58 -0.89 2.73
CA ALA A 161 -3.02 -2.03 1.93
C ALA A 161 -4.55 -2.04 1.76
N ARG A 162 -5.33 -1.79 2.81
CA ARG A 162 -6.79 -1.66 2.71
C ARG A 162 -7.22 -0.50 1.81
N ALA A 163 -6.53 0.65 1.88
CA ALA A 163 -6.82 1.78 1.01
C ALA A 163 -6.54 1.41 -0.47
N VAL A 164 -5.46 0.67 -0.74
CA VAL A 164 -5.17 0.12 -2.09
C VAL A 164 -6.32 -0.78 -2.56
N GLU A 165 -6.75 -1.74 -1.76
CA GLU A 165 -7.86 -2.62 -2.10
C GLU A 165 -9.13 -1.82 -2.44
N LYS A 166 -9.53 -0.97 -1.51
CA LYS A 166 -10.77 -0.20 -1.62
C LYS A 166 -10.81 0.72 -2.83
N ILE A 167 -9.66 1.34 -3.18
CA ILE A 167 -9.63 2.37 -4.22
C ILE A 167 -9.19 1.80 -5.58
N LEU A 168 -8.18 0.91 -5.61
CA LEU A 168 -7.66 0.41 -6.89
C LEU A 168 -8.43 -0.78 -7.44
N PHE A 169 -9.03 -1.60 -6.58
CA PHE A 169 -9.61 -2.87 -6.99
C PHE A 169 -11.14 -2.93 -6.79
N LYS A 170 -11.77 -1.89 -6.23
CA LYS A 170 -13.22 -1.82 -6.02
C LYS A 170 -14.03 -1.82 -7.33
N GLU A 171 -13.46 -1.33 -8.44
CA GLU A 171 -14.14 -1.29 -9.74
C GLU A 171 -14.09 -2.63 -10.50
N THR A 172 -13.41 -3.62 -9.94
CA THR A 172 -13.37 -4.99 -10.49
C THR A 172 -14.46 -5.87 -9.86
N LEU A 173 -15.26 -5.29 -8.98
CA LEU A 173 -16.44 -5.80 -8.33
C LEU A 173 -17.69 -5.17 -8.93
#